data_efaccee7168272c2f7f53f9323c6cdfb
#
_entry.id   efaccee7168272c2f7f53f9323c6cdfb
#
_cell.length_a   1.000
_cell.length_b   1.000
_cell.length_c   1.000
_cell.angle_alpha   90.00
_cell.angle_beta   90.00
_cell.angle_gamma   90.00
#
_symmetry.space_group_name_H-M   'P 1'
#
loop_
_entity.id
_entity.type
_entity.pdbx_description
1 polymer ?
#
loop_
_entity_poly.entity_id
_entity_poly.type
_entity_poly.pdbx_seq_one_letter_code
_entity_poly.pdbx_strand_id
1 'polypeptide(L)'
;MKHSLLKWLAVTLTSLLLLNPARANDHDPAQKSMGLLRKTTLALLQEGNERFVGGTLKHPNTDAAHRSAAALEGQEPFATVLSCSDSRVPVELIFERGVGEIFTVRVAGNVADTDEIATIEYGVGHLHTPVVIVMGHSRCGAVTAVVKDVELEGLLPQLVDNIKPAAEIAKHEGGEESVIIANAIKANVWQSISDVLRRSAIVRKEIEAGGVSVIGAVYNLETGTVDWLGEHPDQKTILATYKPESKPVATIPDVSAPRGPAPGFHAPEEHAKKSPPVASAEPGESSEHVAHGH
;
A
#
# COMPACT_ATOMS: atom_id res chain seq x y z
N MET A 1 -48.65 38.18 67.48
CA MET A 1 -48.94 36.86 67.03
C MET A 1 -48.56 36.87 65.55
N LYS A 2 -47.32 36.39 65.23
CA LYS A 2 -46.68 36.62 63.95
C LYS A 2 -46.11 35.27 63.48
N HIS A 3 -46.61 34.70 62.37
CA HIS A 3 -46.04 33.53 61.78
C HIS A 3 -45.30 33.95 60.47
N SER A 4 -43.99 33.81 60.54
CA SER A 4 -43.07 34.02 59.42
C SER A 4 -43.02 32.76 58.54
N LEU A 5 -43.33 32.86 57.23
CA LEU A 5 -43.20 31.84 56.27
C LEU A 5 -41.83 31.96 55.54
N LEU A 6 -40.94 31.04 55.84
CA LEU A 6 -39.64 30.93 55.20
C LEU A 6 -39.82 30.22 53.87
N LYS A 7 -39.61 30.91 52.73
CA LYS A 7 -39.63 30.31 51.35
C LYS A 7 -38.25 29.79 51.08
N TRP A 8 -38.20 28.48 50.82
CA TRP A 8 -37.03 27.79 50.29
C TRP A 8 -36.89 28.07 48.79
N LEU A 9 -35.80 28.73 48.40
CA LEU A 9 -35.37 28.83 46.99
C LEU A 9 -34.46 27.63 46.72
N ALA A 10 -34.95 26.63 45.95
CA ALA A 10 -34.10 25.59 45.39
C ALA A 10 -33.46 26.13 44.14
N VAL A 11 -32.14 26.41 44.19
CA VAL A 11 -31.32 26.69 43.00
C VAL A 11 -30.90 25.37 42.43
N THR A 12 -31.52 24.95 41.34
CA THR A 12 -31.07 23.83 40.54
C THR A 12 -29.89 24.30 39.67
N LEU A 13 -28.68 23.94 40.08
CA LEU A 13 -27.46 24.11 39.29
C LEU A 13 -27.41 23.06 38.22
N THR A 14 -27.93 23.35 37.03
CA THR A 14 -27.75 22.53 35.82
C THR A 14 -26.34 22.70 35.35
N SER A 15 -25.47 21.75 35.72
CA SER A 15 -24.12 21.63 35.16
C SER A 15 -24.22 21.22 33.71
N LEU A 16 -24.11 22.19 32.81
CA LEU A 16 -23.94 21.96 31.37
C LEU A 16 -22.53 21.43 31.16
N LEU A 17 -22.36 20.12 31.12
CA LEU A 17 -21.14 19.45 30.65
C LEU A 17 -20.98 19.78 29.17
N LEU A 18 -20.20 20.82 28.87
CA LEU A 18 -19.64 21.05 27.55
C LEU A 18 -18.72 19.86 27.22
N LEU A 19 -19.22 18.91 26.47
CA LEU A 19 -18.38 17.92 25.80
C LEU A 19 -17.45 18.66 24.85
N ASN A 20 -16.27 19.00 25.33
CA ASN A 20 -15.16 19.38 24.48
C ASN A 20 -14.85 18.17 23.58
N PRO A 21 -14.84 18.32 22.25
CA PRO A 21 -14.28 17.27 21.40
C PRO A 21 -12.84 17.08 21.84
N ALA A 22 -12.53 15.87 22.32
CA ALA A 22 -11.20 15.51 22.78
C ALA A 22 -10.18 15.90 21.70
N ARG A 23 -9.36 16.91 21.97
CA ARG A 23 -8.11 17.11 21.25
C ARG A 23 -7.34 15.79 21.41
N ALA A 24 -6.99 15.17 20.29
CA ALA A 24 -6.08 14.04 20.26
C ALA A 24 -4.83 14.46 21.08
N ASN A 25 -4.67 13.87 22.25
CA ASN A 25 -3.53 14.13 23.12
C ASN A 25 -2.37 13.28 22.61
N ASP A 26 -1.28 13.90 22.19
CA ASP A 26 0.01 13.25 21.84
C ASP A 26 0.60 12.37 22.97
N HIS A 27 -0.10 12.23 24.08
CA HIS A 27 0.29 11.47 25.26
C HIS A 27 -0.48 10.15 25.42
N ASP A 28 -1.41 9.81 24.51
CA ASP A 28 -2.10 8.52 24.56
C ASP A 28 -1.09 7.40 24.20
N PRO A 29 -0.84 6.43 25.11
CA PRO A 29 0.07 5.31 24.86
C PRO A 29 -0.30 4.51 23.59
N ALA A 30 -1.59 4.37 23.27
CA ALA A 30 -2.06 3.70 22.08
C ALA A 30 -1.66 4.45 20.81
N GLN A 31 -1.86 5.77 20.75
CA GLN A 31 -1.44 6.59 19.60
C GLN A 31 0.08 6.59 19.42
N LYS A 32 0.83 6.61 20.53
CA LYS A 32 2.29 6.52 20.49
C LYS A 32 2.75 5.17 19.93
N SER A 33 2.11 4.07 20.34
CA SER A 33 2.38 2.73 19.82
C SER A 33 2.08 2.62 18.32
N MET A 34 0.94 3.13 17.87
CA MET A 34 0.59 3.16 16.44
C MET A 34 1.55 4.05 15.63
N GLY A 35 1.97 5.19 16.17
CA GLY A 35 2.99 6.03 15.55
C GLY A 35 4.33 5.33 15.39
N LEU A 36 4.74 4.53 16.36
CA LEU A 36 5.95 3.71 16.27
C LEU A 36 5.79 2.62 15.20
N LEU A 37 4.65 1.94 15.18
CA LEU A 37 4.36 0.89 14.19
C LEU A 37 4.46 1.43 12.75
N ARG A 38 3.83 2.58 12.44
CA ARG A 38 3.92 3.21 11.12
C ARG A 38 5.37 3.55 10.73
N LYS A 39 6.15 4.12 11.67
CA LYS A 39 7.56 4.43 11.44
C LYS A 39 8.39 3.18 11.18
N THR A 40 8.17 2.11 11.97
CA THR A 40 8.88 0.84 11.78
C THR A 40 8.52 0.21 10.44
N THR A 41 7.24 0.21 10.06
CA THR A 41 6.78 -0.28 8.75
C THR A 41 7.47 0.46 7.61
N LEU A 42 7.49 1.78 7.65
CA LEU A 42 8.15 2.58 6.62
C LEU A 42 9.66 2.29 6.55
N ALA A 43 10.32 2.20 7.71
CA ALA A 43 11.74 1.84 7.77
C ALA A 43 12.02 0.45 7.16
N LEU A 44 11.17 -0.54 7.42
CA LEU A 44 11.30 -1.88 6.85
C LEU A 44 11.21 -1.87 5.31
N LEU A 45 10.33 -1.05 4.72
CA LEU A 45 10.24 -0.89 3.27
C LEU A 45 11.48 -0.17 2.71
N GLN A 46 11.96 0.87 3.39
CA GLN A 46 13.16 1.60 3.00
C GLN A 46 14.40 0.71 3.01
N GLU A 47 14.64 -0.01 4.11
CA GLU A 47 15.74 -0.97 4.23
C GLU A 47 15.66 -2.10 3.19
N GLY A 48 14.44 -2.56 2.86
CA GLY A 48 14.22 -3.54 1.80
C GLY A 48 14.66 -3.00 0.44
N ASN A 49 14.26 -1.76 0.10
CA ASN A 49 14.69 -1.12 -1.13
C ASN A 49 16.20 -0.87 -1.17
N GLU A 50 16.83 -0.47 -0.06
CA GLU A 50 18.28 -0.32 0.01
C GLU A 50 19.00 -1.64 -0.30
N ARG A 51 18.52 -2.77 0.21
CA ARG A 51 19.10 -4.10 -0.10
C ARG A 51 18.86 -4.50 -1.55
N PHE A 52 17.67 -4.18 -2.09
CA PHE A 52 17.36 -4.43 -3.51
C PHE A 52 18.34 -3.66 -4.42
N VAL A 53 18.52 -2.38 -4.18
CA VAL A 53 19.47 -1.52 -4.92
C VAL A 53 20.91 -1.99 -4.74
N GLY A 54 21.29 -2.37 -3.52
CA GLY A 54 22.63 -2.82 -3.18
C GLY A 54 22.97 -4.25 -3.63
N GLY A 55 22.01 -5.00 -4.19
CA GLY A 55 22.20 -6.40 -4.58
C GLY A 55 22.49 -7.34 -3.41
N THR A 56 22.05 -6.99 -2.20
CA THR A 56 22.26 -7.77 -0.96
C THR A 56 20.99 -8.42 -0.45
N LEU A 57 20.22 -9.00 -1.38
CA LEU A 57 18.91 -9.60 -1.12
C LEU A 57 19.00 -10.76 -0.13
N LYS A 58 18.04 -10.84 0.79
CA LYS A 58 17.89 -11.90 1.80
C LYS A 58 16.73 -12.84 1.48
N HIS A 59 15.81 -12.44 0.61
CA HIS A 59 14.60 -13.18 0.23
C HIS A 59 13.78 -13.67 1.43
N PRO A 60 13.35 -12.78 2.34
CA PRO A 60 12.59 -13.19 3.52
C PRO A 60 11.26 -13.83 3.11
N ASN A 61 10.79 -14.80 3.91
CA ASN A 61 9.44 -15.36 3.80
C ASN A 61 9.04 -15.87 2.40
N THR A 62 10.00 -16.42 1.63
CA THR A 62 9.79 -16.95 0.27
C THR A 62 9.79 -18.47 0.19
N ASP A 63 10.12 -19.15 1.30
CA ASP A 63 10.21 -20.60 1.38
C ASP A 63 8.85 -21.32 1.42
N ALA A 64 8.88 -22.63 1.25
CA ALA A 64 7.67 -23.45 1.20
C ALA A 64 6.94 -23.53 2.55
N ALA A 65 7.68 -23.50 3.66
CA ALA A 65 7.09 -23.58 4.99
C ALA A 65 6.28 -22.31 5.28
N HIS A 66 6.85 -21.12 4.95
CA HIS A 66 6.15 -19.85 5.10
C HIS A 66 4.88 -19.78 4.21
N ARG A 67 4.96 -20.21 2.94
CA ARG A 67 3.78 -20.24 2.06
C ARG A 67 2.68 -21.16 2.61
N SER A 68 3.06 -22.32 3.17
CA SER A 68 2.10 -23.24 3.75
C SER A 68 1.44 -22.65 5.01
N ALA A 69 2.23 -22.03 5.90
CA ALA A 69 1.70 -21.34 7.08
C ALA A 69 0.74 -20.23 6.70
N ALA A 70 1.12 -19.33 5.79
CA ALA A 70 0.26 -18.24 5.32
C ALA A 70 -1.05 -18.73 4.68
N ALA A 71 -1.04 -19.87 3.99
CA ALA A 71 -2.24 -20.47 3.42
C ALA A 71 -3.20 -21.01 4.48
N LEU A 72 -2.70 -21.48 5.61
CA LEU A 72 -3.49 -22.06 6.70
C LEU A 72 -3.92 -21.03 7.74
N GLU A 73 -3.07 -20.09 8.05
CA GLU A 73 -3.23 -19.12 9.15
C GLU A 73 -3.79 -17.78 8.67
N GLY A 74 -3.78 -17.51 7.35
CA GLY A 74 -4.22 -16.26 6.75
C GLY A 74 -3.04 -15.32 6.43
N GLN A 75 -3.37 -14.05 6.13
CA GLN A 75 -2.38 -13.04 5.77
C GLN A 75 -2.38 -11.90 6.80
N GLU A 76 -1.20 -11.41 7.13
CA GLU A 76 -0.99 -10.27 8.03
C GLU A 76 -0.03 -9.26 7.37
N PRO A 77 -0.43 -8.62 6.26
CA PRO A 77 0.43 -7.66 5.60
C PRO A 77 0.65 -6.44 6.50
N PHE A 78 1.88 -5.95 6.54
CA PHE A 78 2.20 -4.74 7.31
C PHE A 78 2.12 -3.46 6.48
N ALA A 79 1.89 -3.54 5.16
CA ALA A 79 1.69 -2.40 4.28
C ALA A 79 0.72 -2.73 3.15
N THR A 80 -0.03 -1.72 2.70
CA THR A 80 -0.77 -1.73 1.43
C THR A 80 0.00 -0.88 0.41
N VAL A 81 0.20 -1.37 -0.81
CA VAL A 81 0.90 -0.64 -1.87
C VAL A 81 0.05 -0.56 -3.12
N LEU A 82 -0.37 0.66 -3.50
CA LEU A 82 -0.92 0.95 -4.83
C LEU A 82 0.22 1.29 -5.78
N SER A 83 0.36 0.55 -6.87
CA SER A 83 1.42 0.76 -7.86
C SER A 83 0.95 0.52 -9.30
N CYS A 84 1.81 0.88 -10.26
CA CYS A 84 1.55 0.57 -11.66
C CYS A 84 1.63 -0.95 -11.93
N SER A 85 0.80 -1.41 -12.89
CA SER A 85 0.86 -2.78 -13.41
C SER A 85 2.07 -3.04 -14.33
N ASP A 86 2.92 -2.04 -14.57
CA ASP A 86 4.14 -2.17 -15.37
C ASP A 86 4.98 -3.37 -14.87
N SER A 87 5.36 -4.26 -15.79
CA SER A 87 6.06 -5.50 -15.45
C SER A 87 7.44 -5.28 -14.80
N ARG A 88 7.98 -4.07 -14.94
CA ARG A 88 9.26 -3.64 -14.33
C ARG A 88 9.10 -3.11 -12.90
N VAL A 89 7.87 -3.13 -12.34
CA VAL A 89 7.53 -2.64 -10.99
C VAL A 89 7.02 -3.80 -10.12
N PRO A 90 7.85 -4.81 -9.82
CA PRO A 90 7.47 -5.89 -8.90
C PRO A 90 7.62 -5.44 -7.46
N VAL A 91 6.52 -5.00 -6.84
CA VAL A 91 6.48 -4.36 -5.51
C VAL A 91 7.22 -5.17 -4.44
N GLU A 92 6.96 -6.47 -4.38
CA GLU A 92 7.54 -7.36 -3.39
C GLU A 92 9.06 -7.47 -3.55
N LEU A 93 9.58 -7.45 -4.78
CA LEU A 93 11.02 -7.45 -5.04
C LEU A 93 11.65 -6.11 -4.71
N ILE A 94 11.01 -4.99 -5.09
CA ILE A 94 11.51 -3.62 -4.86
C ILE A 94 11.70 -3.37 -3.36
N PHE A 95 10.77 -3.85 -2.53
CA PHE A 95 10.84 -3.71 -1.08
C PHE A 95 11.44 -4.92 -0.37
N GLU A 96 11.90 -5.90 -1.13
CA GLU A 96 12.47 -7.16 -0.62
C GLU A 96 11.60 -7.78 0.47
N ARG A 97 10.35 -8.14 0.09
CA ARG A 97 9.36 -8.74 0.96
C ARG A 97 8.86 -10.06 0.40
N GLY A 98 8.43 -10.93 1.30
CA GLY A 98 7.94 -12.26 0.97
C GLY A 98 6.42 -12.36 0.90
N VAL A 99 5.96 -13.60 0.85
CA VAL A 99 4.54 -13.95 0.72
C VAL A 99 3.77 -13.44 1.94
N GLY A 100 2.67 -12.72 1.72
CA GLY A 100 1.77 -12.26 2.77
C GLY A 100 2.20 -10.98 3.50
N GLU A 101 3.38 -10.41 3.20
CA GLU A 101 3.90 -9.23 3.89
C GLU A 101 3.39 -7.89 3.33
N ILE A 102 3.03 -7.84 2.04
CA ILE A 102 2.49 -6.64 1.39
C ILE A 102 1.14 -6.97 0.75
N PHE A 103 0.15 -6.13 0.98
CA PHE A 103 -1.13 -6.16 0.26
C PHE A 103 -1.03 -5.26 -0.97
N THR A 104 -0.91 -5.86 -2.16
CA THR A 104 -0.56 -5.15 -3.39
C THR A 104 -1.79 -4.87 -4.24
N VAL A 105 -1.98 -3.60 -4.61
CA VAL A 105 -2.98 -3.10 -5.57
C VAL A 105 -2.25 -2.63 -6.82
N ARG A 106 -2.58 -3.14 -8.01
CA ARG A 106 -1.86 -2.78 -9.23
C ARG A 106 -2.82 -2.46 -10.37
N VAL A 107 -2.62 -1.29 -10.98
CA VAL A 107 -3.36 -0.81 -12.14
C VAL A 107 -2.45 0.05 -13.01
N ALA A 108 -2.67 0.11 -14.33
CA ALA A 108 -1.83 0.93 -15.21
C ALA A 108 -1.89 2.41 -14.78
N GLY A 109 -0.71 3.03 -14.59
CA GLY A 109 -0.60 4.42 -14.14
C GLY A 109 -0.89 4.66 -12.66
N ASN A 110 -0.93 3.63 -11.82
CA ASN A 110 -1.19 3.74 -10.36
C ASN A 110 -2.37 4.66 -9.98
N VAL A 111 -3.42 4.72 -10.79
CA VAL A 111 -4.62 5.51 -10.53
C VAL A 111 -5.41 4.94 -9.34
N ALA A 112 -6.20 5.77 -8.68
CA ALA A 112 -7.08 5.36 -7.60
C ALA A 112 -8.53 5.60 -7.99
N ASP A 113 -9.14 4.62 -8.64
CA ASP A 113 -10.57 4.62 -8.92
C ASP A 113 -11.32 3.68 -7.96
N THR A 114 -12.55 3.36 -8.24
CA THR A 114 -13.46 2.66 -7.31
C THR A 114 -12.88 1.34 -6.83
N ASP A 115 -12.34 0.51 -7.72
CA ASP A 115 -11.86 -0.83 -7.38
C ASP A 115 -10.55 -0.78 -6.60
N GLU A 116 -9.63 0.13 -6.97
CA GLU A 116 -8.38 0.35 -6.26
C GLU A 116 -8.63 0.91 -4.86
N ILE A 117 -9.52 1.92 -4.74
CA ILE A 117 -9.88 2.50 -3.44
C ILE A 117 -10.55 1.45 -2.56
N ALA A 118 -11.51 0.69 -3.07
CA ALA A 118 -12.16 -0.37 -2.31
C ALA A 118 -11.16 -1.45 -1.85
N THR A 119 -10.18 -1.77 -2.69
CA THR A 119 -9.09 -2.70 -2.34
C THR A 119 -8.19 -2.12 -1.25
N ILE A 120 -7.85 -0.81 -1.32
CA ILE A 120 -7.11 -0.12 -0.24
C ILE A 120 -7.93 -0.12 1.06
N GLU A 121 -9.25 0.12 0.99
CA GLU A 121 -10.13 0.03 2.16
C GLU A 121 -10.10 -1.34 2.82
N TYR A 122 -10.01 -2.42 2.01
CA TYR A 122 -9.85 -3.77 2.54
C TYR A 122 -8.51 -3.91 3.30
N GLY A 123 -7.41 -3.44 2.72
CA GLY A 123 -6.10 -3.44 3.37
C GLY A 123 -6.08 -2.67 4.70
N VAL A 124 -6.67 -1.47 4.71
CA VAL A 124 -6.69 -0.61 5.90
C VAL A 124 -7.75 -1.06 6.92
N GLY A 125 -8.98 -1.33 6.46
CA GLY A 125 -10.11 -1.57 7.35
C GLY A 125 -10.22 -3.01 7.86
N HIS A 126 -9.71 -3.99 7.11
CA HIS A 126 -9.84 -5.43 7.45
C HIS A 126 -8.50 -6.08 7.76
N LEU A 127 -7.45 -5.74 7.03
CA LEU A 127 -6.10 -6.28 7.28
C LEU A 127 -5.28 -5.38 8.22
N HIS A 128 -5.82 -4.20 8.57
CA HIS A 128 -5.23 -3.25 9.53
C HIS A 128 -3.81 -2.82 9.17
N THR A 129 -3.52 -2.67 7.87
CA THR A 129 -2.20 -2.20 7.42
C THR A 129 -1.96 -0.77 7.89
N PRO A 130 -0.89 -0.51 8.66
CA PRO A 130 -0.63 0.81 9.23
C PRO A 130 -0.07 1.83 8.24
N VAL A 131 0.32 1.40 7.04
CA VAL A 131 0.88 2.27 6.00
C VAL A 131 0.29 1.90 4.64
N VAL A 132 -0.15 2.92 3.91
CA VAL A 132 -0.50 2.84 2.50
C VAL A 132 0.56 3.59 1.70
N ILE A 133 1.18 2.93 0.72
CA ILE A 133 2.09 3.56 -0.23
C ILE A 133 1.38 3.73 -1.57
N VAL A 134 1.36 4.93 -2.12
CA VAL A 134 0.97 5.19 -3.51
C VAL A 134 2.24 5.44 -4.30
N MET A 135 2.62 4.48 -5.14
CA MET A 135 3.90 4.45 -5.82
C MET A 135 3.76 4.58 -7.33
N GLY A 136 4.19 5.73 -7.86
CA GLY A 136 4.46 5.93 -9.28
C GLY A 136 5.83 5.36 -9.67
N HIS A 137 6.17 5.45 -10.95
CA HIS A 137 7.50 5.04 -11.41
C HIS A 137 7.97 5.87 -12.61
N SER A 138 9.27 6.02 -12.75
CA SER A 138 9.87 6.71 -13.89
C SER A 138 9.46 6.03 -15.23
N ARG A 139 9.34 6.83 -16.28
CA ARG A 139 8.98 6.34 -17.64
C ARG A 139 7.67 5.54 -17.68
N CYS A 140 6.65 5.94 -16.88
CA CYS A 140 5.34 5.31 -16.91
C CYS A 140 4.65 5.50 -18.25
N GLY A 141 4.31 4.40 -18.94
CA GLY A 141 3.70 4.46 -20.27
C GLY A 141 2.34 5.13 -20.28
N ALA A 142 1.49 4.86 -19.28
CA ALA A 142 0.16 5.47 -19.15
C ALA A 142 0.25 7.00 -18.97
N VAL A 143 1.11 7.46 -18.04
CA VAL A 143 1.32 8.90 -17.82
C VAL A 143 1.93 9.56 -19.06
N THR A 144 2.91 8.92 -19.69
CA THR A 144 3.54 9.42 -20.92
C THR A 144 2.54 9.58 -22.06
N ALA A 145 1.62 8.62 -22.24
CA ALA A 145 0.59 8.67 -23.26
C ALA A 145 -0.33 9.88 -23.08
N VAL A 146 -0.72 10.19 -21.82
CA VAL A 146 -1.57 11.36 -21.50
C VAL A 146 -0.81 12.67 -21.70
N VAL A 147 0.46 12.75 -21.29
CA VAL A 147 1.28 13.96 -21.52
C VAL A 147 1.45 14.25 -23.01
N LYS A 148 1.60 13.20 -23.83
CA LYS A 148 1.78 13.32 -25.29
C LYS A 148 0.48 13.37 -26.09
N ASP A 149 -0.67 13.41 -25.43
CA ASP A 149 -2.00 13.40 -26.06
C ASP A 149 -2.17 12.26 -27.09
N VAL A 150 -1.64 11.07 -26.76
CA VAL A 150 -1.73 9.88 -27.62
C VAL A 150 -3.19 9.43 -27.72
N GLU A 151 -3.70 9.21 -28.92
CA GLU A 151 -5.01 8.62 -29.13
C GLU A 151 -4.99 7.14 -28.66
N LEU A 152 -5.92 6.81 -27.75
CA LEU A 152 -6.01 5.50 -27.12
C LEU A 152 -7.31 4.80 -27.52
N GLU A 153 -7.27 3.49 -27.63
CA GLU A 153 -8.39 2.65 -28.06
C GLU A 153 -9.02 1.85 -26.92
N GLY A 154 -10.20 1.34 -27.16
CA GLY A 154 -10.91 0.44 -26.24
C GLY A 154 -11.28 1.12 -24.92
N LEU A 155 -10.91 0.52 -23.79
CA LEU A 155 -11.18 1.03 -22.45
C LEU A 155 -10.05 1.91 -21.88
N LEU A 156 -8.93 2.02 -22.59
CA LEU A 156 -7.79 2.82 -22.12
C LEU A 156 -8.13 4.30 -21.88
N PRO A 157 -8.97 4.98 -22.71
CA PRO A 157 -9.37 6.35 -22.44
C PRO A 157 -10.00 6.54 -21.05
N GLN A 158 -10.85 5.61 -20.61
CA GLN A 158 -11.52 5.68 -19.30
C GLN A 158 -10.52 5.57 -18.14
N LEU A 159 -9.53 4.68 -18.28
CA LEU A 159 -8.49 4.51 -17.29
C LEU A 159 -7.62 5.76 -17.15
N VAL A 160 -7.17 6.32 -18.29
CA VAL A 160 -6.25 7.47 -18.28
C VAL A 160 -6.93 8.81 -17.96
N ASP A 161 -8.26 8.88 -17.98
CA ASP A 161 -9.01 10.06 -17.54
C ASP A 161 -8.62 10.48 -16.12
N ASN A 162 -8.32 9.51 -15.26
CA ASN A 162 -7.84 9.76 -13.90
C ASN A 162 -6.43 10.40 -13.86
N ILE A 163 -5.64 10.29 -14.94
CA ILE A 163 -4.28 10.85 -15.03
C ILE A 163 -4.29 12.28 -15.60
N LYS A 164 -5.31 12.62 -16.39
CA LYS A 164 -5.39 13.92 -17.08
C LYS A 164 -5.14 15.13 -16.19
N PRO A 165 -5.76 15.27 -14.99
CA PRO A 165 -5.52 16.43 -14.15
C PRO A 165 -4.04 16.60 -13.76
N ALA A 166 -3.35 15.50 -13.46
CA ALA A 166 -1.93 15.51 -13.12
C ALA A 166 -1.05 15.90 -14.32
N ALA A 167 -1.38 15.40 -15.52
CA ALA A 167 -0.67 15.76 -16.74
C ALA A 167 -0.85 17.23 -17.09
N GLU A 168 -2.06 17.78 -16.90
CA GLU A 168 -2.35 19.20 -17.15
C GLU A 168 -1.57 20.13 -16.21
N ILE A 169 -1.47 19.80 -14.94
CA ILE A 169 -0.64 20.53 -13.97
C ILE A 169 0.80 20.57 -14.46
N ALA A 170 1.37 19.40 -14.82
CA ALA A 170 2.76 19.33 -15.27
C ALA A 170 3.01 20.05 -16.59
N LYS A 171 2.07 20.00 -17.56
CA LYS A 171 2.14 20.77 -18.80
C LYS A 171 2.12 22.27 -18.54
N HIS A 172 1.31 22.74 -17.59
CA HIS A 172 1.25 24.15 -17.20
C HIS A 172 2.55 24.66 -16.55
N GLU A 173 3.22 23.81 -15.77
CA GLU A 173 4.54 24.12 -15.21
C GLU A 173 5.62 24.28 -16.30
N GLY A 174 5.45 23.57 -17.42
CA GLY A 174 6.30 23.68 -18.59
C GLY A 174 7.66 22.98 -18.46
N GLY A 175 8.52 23.20 -19.42
CA GLY A 175 9.86 22.61 -19.49
C GLY A 175 10.04 21.66 -20.67
N GLU A 176 11.18 20.96 -20.71
CA GLU A 176 11.40 19.90 -21.70
C GLU A 176 10.44 18.72 -21.47
N GLU A 177 10.06 18.02 -22.53
CA GLU A 177 9.08 16.92 -22.48
C GLU A 177 9.39 15.88 -21.40
N SER A 178 10.67 15.53 -21.24
CA SER A 178 11.11 14.59 -20.21
C SER A 178 10.87 15.09 -18.79
N VAL A 179 10.98 16.39 -18.56
CA VAL A 179 10.71 17.05 -17.27
C VAL A 179 9.21 17.10 -17.03
N ILE A 180 8.41 17.45 -18.04
CA ILE A 180 6.94 17.42 -17.94
C ILE A 180 6.45 16.01 -17.58
N ILE A 181 6.96 14.96 -18.23
CA ILE A 181 6.60 13.58 -17.91
C ILE A 181 6.98 13.22 -16.47
N ALA A 182 8.17 13.61 -16.00
CA ALA A 182 8.61 13.33 -14.64
C ALA A 182 7.71 14.05 -13.60
N ASN A 183 7.37 15.32 -13.86
CA ASN A 183 6.46 16.10 -13.01
C ASN A 183 5.05 15.50 -13.02
N ALA A 184 4.54 15.07 -14.18
CA ALA A 184 3.24 14.42 -14.32
C ALA A 184 3.17 13.11 -13.53
N ILE A 185 4.25 12.30 -13.52
CA ILE A 185 4.33 11.07 -12.71
C ILE A 185 4.19 11.40 -11.22
N LYS A 186 4.91 12.41 -10.74
CA LYS A 186 4.82 12.85 -9.35
C LYS A 186 3.45 13.45 -9.01
N ALA A 187 2.92 14.30 -9.88
CA ALA A 187 1.59 14.88 -9.73
C ALA A 187 0.50 13.80 -9.72
N ASN A 188 0.65 12.73 -10.52
CA ASN A 188 -0.28 11.60 -10.54
C ASN A 188 -0.26 10.78 -9.24
N VAL A 189 0.89 10.65 -8.58
CA VAL A 189 0.95 10.08 -7.22
C VAL A 189 0.11 10.93 -6.25
N TRP A 190 0.27 12.24 -6.28
CA TRP A 190 -0.54 13.16 -5.45
C TRP A 190 -2.02 13.13 -5.80
N GLN A 191 -2.36 13.07 -7.08
CA GLN A 191 -3.75 12.93 -7.53
C GLN A 191 -4.38 11.66 -6.96
N SER A 192 -3.70 10.52 -7.07
CA SER A 192 -4.20 9.23 -6.55
C SER A 192 -4.37 9.25 -5.04
N ILE A 193 -3.44 9.85 -4.29
CA ILE A 193 -3.61 10.05 -2.84
C ILE A 193 -4.83 10.95 -2.56
N SER A 194 -4.98 12.06 -3.29
CA SER A 194 -6.15 12.93 -3.15
C SER A 194 -7.47 12.19 -3.38
N ASP A 195 -7.51 11.30 -4.39
CA ASP A 195 -8.70 10.52 -4.71
C ASP A 195 -9.03 9.51 -3.60
N VAL A 196 -8.03 8.82 -3.05
CA VAL A 196 -8.19 7.97 -1.86
C VAL A 196 -8.73 8.79 -0.67
N LEU A 197 -8.11 9.93 -0.37
CA LEU A 197 -8.52 10.77 0.78
C LEU A 197 -9.90 11.38 0.62
N ARG A 198 -10.31 11.74 -0.61
CA ARG A 198 -11.63 12.33 -0.87
C ARG A 198 -12.74 11.28 -0.86
N ARG A 199 -12.48 10.10 -1.42
CA ARG A 199 -13.51 9.09 -1.68
C ARG A 199 -13.63 8.06 -0.56
N SER A 200 -12.54 7.70 0.15
CA SER A 200 -12.56 6.71 1.21
C SER A 200 -12.84 7.31 2.59
N ALA A 201 -14.02 7.06 3.12
CA ALA A 201 -14.36 7.40 4.50
C ALA A 201 -13.58 6.53 5.53
N ILE A 202 -13.28 5.28 5.17
CA ILE A 202 -12.53 4.34 6.02
C ILE A 202 -11.11 4.85 6.21
N VAL A 203 -10.40 5.17 5.11
CA VAL A 203 -9.02 5.67 5.18
C VAL A 203 -8.96 6.99 5.96
N ARG A 204 -9.89 7.93 5.71
CA ARG A 204 -9.94 9.18 6.49
C ARG A 204 -10.09 8.92 7.99
N LYS A 205 -11.03 8.06 8.37
CA LYS A 205 -11.27 7.71 9.78
C LYS A 205 -10.00 7.13 10.43
N GLU A 206 -9.31 6.23 9.74
CA GLU A 206 -8.09 5.61 10.27
C GLU A 206 -6.91 6.60 10.33
N ILE A 207 -6.81 7.56 9.40
CA ILE A 207 -5.82 8.65 9.51
C ILE A 207 -6.13 9.53 10.73
N GLU A 208 -7.38 9.93 10.93
CA GLU A 208 -7.80 10.77 12.07
C GLU A 208 -7.58 10.05 13.41
N ALA A 209 -7.79 8.74 13.46
CA ALA A 209 -7.49 7.90 14.63
C ALA A 209 -5.99 7.68 14.84
N GLY A 210 -5.14 8.04 13.88
CA GLY A 210 -3.71 7.77 13.91
C GLY A 210 -3.37 6.30 13.60
N GLY A 211 -4.30 5.54 13.01
CA GLY A 211 -4.12 4.12 12.65
C GLY A 211 -3.31 3.92 11.37
N VAL A 212 -3.45 4.81 10.39
CA VAL A 212 -2.78 4.67 9.09
C VAL A 212 -2.08 5.96 8.67
N SER A 213 -0.98 5.84 7.91
CA SER A 213 -0.38 6.92 7.12
C SER A 213 -0.45 6.58 5.64
N VAL A 214 -0.76 7.57 4.79
CA VAL A 214 -0.75 7.44 3.33
C VAL A 214 0.44 8.23 2.78
N ILE A 215 1.36 7.51 2.13
CA ILE A 215 2.67 8.02 1.71
C ILE A 215 2.82 7.91 0.20
N GLY A 216 3.23 9.01 -0.43
CA GLY A 216 3.61 9.03 -1.84
C GLY A 216 5.05 8.56 -2.05
N ALA A 217 5.29 7.87 -3.17
CA ALA A 217 6.61 7.44 -3.59
C ALA A 217 6.75 7.40 -5.11
N VAL A 218 7.97 7.47 -5.62
CA VAL A 218 8.29 7.26 -7.04
C VAL A 218 9.46 6.29 -7.16
N TYR A 219 9.23 5.17 -7.83
CA TYR A 219 10.25 4.18 -8.13
C TYR A 219 11.01 4.54 -9.42
N ASN A 220 12.32 4.54 -9.35
CA ASN A 220 13.19 4.76 -10.49
C ASN A 220 13.56 3.42 -11.15
N LEU A 221 13.08 3.20 -12.38
CA LEU A 221 13.32 1.96 -13.12
C LEU A 221 14.79 1.70 -13.45
N GLU A 222 15.63 2.73 -13.51
CA GLU A 222 17.01 2.62 -13.92
C GLU A 222 17.93 2.29 -12.73
N THR A 223 17.70 2.97 -11.61
CA THR A 223 18.53 2.82 -10.41
C THR A 223 17.97 1.81 -9.40
N GLY A 224 16.69 1.49 -9.49
CA GLY A 224 16.00 0.65 -8.51
C GLY A 224 15.64 1.39 -7.21
N THR A 225 15.97 2.68 -7.09
CA THR A 225 15.70 3.48 -5.90
C THR A 225 14.23 3.91 -5.82
N VAL A 226 13.72 4.08 -4.60
CA VAL A 226 12.42 4.67 -4.32
C VAL A 226 12.62 6.05 -3.69
N ASP A 227 12.11 7.09 -4.36
CA ASP A 227 12.04 8.44 -3.85
C ASP A 227 10.79 8.60 -2.99
N TRP A 228 10.96 8.85 -1.70
CA TRP A 228 9.89 8.99 -0.74
C TRP A 228 9.39 10.42 -0.70
N LEU A 229 8.15 10.64 -1.12
CA LEU A 229 7.53 11.97 -1.20
C LEU A 229 6.90 12.41 0.13
N GLY A 230 6.62 11.46 1.04
CA GLY A 230 5.90 11.73 2.29
C GLY A 230 4.38 11.78 2.14
N GLU A 231 3.69 12.35 3.13
CA GLU A 231 2.25 12.56 3.10
C GLU A 231 1.87 13.66 2.11
N HIS A 232 0.63 13.62 1.60
CA HIS A 232 0.14 14.64 0.66
C HIS A 232 0.24 16.04 1.29
N PRO A 233 0.82 17.05 0.61
CA PRO A 233 1.01 18.39 1.18
C PRO A 233 -0.27 19.03 1.69
N ASP A 234 -1.40 18.81 1.00
CA ASP A 234 -2.70 19.34 1.37
C ASP A 234 -3.57 18.35 2.18
N GLN A 235 -3.00 17.27 2.73
CA GLN A 235 -3.76 16.23 3.45
C GLN A 235 -4.69 16.81 4.49
N LYS A 236 -4.21 17.74 5.33
CA LYS A 236 -5.02 18.37 6.38
C LYS A 236 -6.24 19.11 5.83
N THR A 237 -6.07 19.82 4.71
CA THR A 237 -7.15 20.54 4.03
C THR A 237 -8.18 19.57 3.45
N ILE A 238 -7.71 18.51 2.80
CA ILE A 238 -8.58 17.48 2.22
C ILE A 238 -9.40 16.81 3.33
N LEU A 239 -8.78 16.37 4.42
CA LEU A 239 -9.47 15.75 5.55
C LEU A 239 -10.50 16.68 6.20
N ALA A 240 -10.19 17.98 6.34
CA ALA A 240 -11.11 18.96 6.90
C ALA A 240 -12.35 19.19 6.01
N THR A 241 -12.20 19.06 4.69
CA THR A 241 -13.26 19.28 3.70
C THR A 241 -14.20 18.07 3.59
N TYR A 242 -13.65 16.88 3.56
CA TYR A 242 -14.38 15.62 3.37
C TYR A 242 -14.59 14.91 4.70
N LYS A 243 -15.49 15.43 5.55
CA LYS A 243 -15.84 14.78 6.81
C LYS A 243 -16.48 13.41 6.57
N PRO A 244 -16.21 12.42 7.42
CA PRO A 244 -16.84 11.10 7.28
C PRO A 244 -18.37 11.25 7.37
N GLU A 245 -19.07 10.63 6.43
CA GLU A 245 -20.52 10.50 6.54
C GLU A 245 -20.87 9.65 7.76
N SER A 246 -21.89 10.06 8.53
CA SER A 246 -22.31 9.40 9.75
C SER A 246 -23.04 8.06 9.56
N LYS A 247 -23.01 7.48 8.36
CA LYS A 247 -23.62 6.17 8.12
C LYS A 247 -22.71 5.06 8.67
N PRO A 248 -23.28 4.10 9.45
CA PRO A 248 -22.51 2.94 9.88
C PRO A 248 -22.03 2.18 8.64
N VAL A 249 -20.73 2.01 8.50
CA VAL A 249 -20.16 1.08 7.53
C VAL A 249 -20.59 -0.31 7.97
N ALA A 250 -21.25 -1.05 7.07
CA ALA A 250 -21.57 -2.45 7.32
C ALA A 250 -20.25 -3.19 7.58
N THR A 251 -20.19 -3.87 8.73
CA THR A 251 -19.03 -4.72 9.05
C THR A 251 -19.01 -5.88 8.07
N ILE A 252 -17.99 -5.92 7.20
CA ILE A 252 -17.73 -7.12 6.40
C ILE A 252 -17.27 -8.20 7.40
N PRO A 253 -17.80 -9.43 7.31
CA PRO A 253 -17.35 -10.51 8.17
C PRO A 253 -15.82 -10.67 8.03
N ASP A 254 -15.15 -10.87 9.15
CA ASP A 254 -13.72 -11.18 9.13
C ASP A 254 -13.49 -12.47 8.35
N VAL A 255 -12.95 -12.32 7.14
CA VAL A 255 -12.63 -13.45 6.25
C VAL A 255 -11.17 -13.89 6.41
N SER A 256 -10.41 -13.26 7.29
CA SER A 256 -9.04 -13.65 7.65
C SER A 256 -9.00 -14.83 8.63
N ALA A 257 -10.12 -15.14 9.28
CA ALA A 257 -10.21 -16.32 10.14
C ALA A 257 -9.95 -17.60 9.32
N PRO A 258 -9.13 -18.54 9.83
CA PRO A 258 -8.82 -19.77 9.13
C PRO A 258 -10.11 -20.52 8.81
N ARG A 259 -10.46 -20.56 7.53
CA ARG A 259 -11.53 -21.42 7.05
C ARG A 259 -10.97 -22.83 7.08
N GLY A 260 -11.62 -23.72 7.82
CA GLY A 260 -11.33 -25.14 7.72
C GLY A 260 -11.31 -25.58 6.24
N PRO A 261 -10.67 -26.70 5.89
CA PRO A 261 -10.48 -27.13 4.51
C PRO A 261 -11.78 -27.03 3.73
N ALA A 262 -11.73 -26.37 2.58
CA ALA A 262 -12.90 -26.21 1.71
C ALA A 262 -13.51 -27.60 1.42
N PRO A 263 -14.83 -27.79 1.53
CA PRO A 263 -15.45 -29.07 1.23
C PRO A 263 -15.12 -29.44 -0.22
N GLY A 264 -14.43 -30.57 -0.42
CA GLY A 264 -14.07 -31.07 -1.76
C GLY A 264 -12.62 -30.86 -2.21
N PHE A 265 -11.76 -30.22 -1.41
CA PHE A 265 -10.33 -30.24 -1.67
C PHE A 265 -9.74 -31.56 -1.12
N HIS A 266 -9.77 -32.61 -1.94
CA HIS A 266 -8.93 -33.76 -1.70
C HIS A 266 -7.51 -33.36 -2.07
N ALA A 267 -6.61 -33.35 -1.07
CA ALA A 267 -5.18 -33.29 -1.36
C ALA A 267 -4.86 -34.38 -2.39
N PRO A 268 -4.12 -34.08 -3.48
CA PRO A 268 -3.71 -35.13 -4.38
C PRO A 268 -2.96 -36.16 -3.56
N GLU A 269 -3.40 -37.44 -3.63
CA GLU A 269 -2.65 -38.55 -3.06
C GLU A 269 -1.21 -38.45 -3.55
N GLU A 270 -0.30 -38.48 -2.62
CA GLU A 270 1.14 -38.40 -2.83
C GLU A 270 1.56 -39.56 -3.71
N HIS A 271 1.53 -39.39 -5.04
CA HIS A 271 2.27 -40.26 -5.93
C HIS A 271 3.74 -39.98 -5.68
N ALA A 272 4.28 -40.71 -4.70
CA ALA A 272 5.72 -40.87 -4.51
C ALA A 272 6.31 -41.41 -5.83
N LYS A 273 6.58 -40.54 -6.78
CA LYS A 273 7.44 -40.83 -7.90
C LYS A 273 8.84 -41.00 -7.33
N LYS A 274 9.26 -42.25 -7.16
CA LYS A 274 10.65 -42.62 -6.95
C LYS A 274 11.49 -41.85 -7.98
N SER A 275 12.34 -40.95 -7.48
CA SER A 275 13.36 -40.30 -8.28
C SER A 275 14.20 -41.39 -8.97
N PRO A 276 14.49 -41.31 -10.28
CA PRO A 276 15.40 -42.24 -10.91
C PRO A 276 16.77 -42.13 -10.21
N PRO A 277 17.51 -43.28 -10.10
CA PRO A 277 18.82 -43.27 -9.47
C PRO A 277 19.77 -42.36 -10.26
N VAL A 278 20.46 -41.48 -9.52
CA VAL A 278 21.56 -40.66 -10.07
C VAL A 278 22.64 -41.65 -10.53
N ALA A 279 22.90 -41.71 -11.84
CA ALA A 279 24.02 -42.45 -12.39
C ALA A 279 25.32 -41.84 -11.84
N SER A 280 26.07 -42.65 -11.11
CA SER A 280 27.43 -42.32 -10.69
C SER A 280 28.30 -42.17 -11.93
N ALA A 281 28.79 -40.97 -12.21
CA ALA A 281 29.82 -40.75 -13.20
C ALA A 281 31.13 -41.38 -12.69
N GLU A 282 31.62 -42.39 -13.38
CA GLU A 282 32.96 -42.91 -13.24
C GLU A 282 34.00 -41.87 -13.67
N PRO A 283 35.18 -41.80 -13.03
CA PRO A 283 36.24 -40.88 -13.45
C PRO A 283 36.90 -41.42 -14.72
N GLY A 284 36.70 -40.74 -15.83
CA GLY A 284 37.37 -41.01 -17.10
C GLY A 284 38.85 -40.70 -17.03
N GLU A 285 39.62 -41.67 -17.46
CA GLU A 285 41.09 -41.69 -17.60
C GLU A 285 41.61 -40.53 -18.46
N SER A 286 42.70 -39.99 -17.99
CA SER A 286 43.58 -39.07 -18.72
C SER A 286 44.21 -39.80 -19.94
N SER A 287 44.03 -39.27 -21.14
CA SER A 287 44.93 -39.56 -22.29
C SER A 287 45.59 -38.29 -22.78
N GLU A 288 46.89 -38.22 -22.51
CA GLU A 288 47.86 -37.39 -23.21
C GLU A 288 47.86 -37.69 -24.70
N HIS A 289 47.83 -36.68 -25.53
CA HIS A 289 48.46 -36.70 -26.87
C HIS A 289 48.84 -35.28 -27.26
N VAL A 290 50.08 -34.94 -27.03
CA VAL A 290 51.20 -34.74 -27.98
C VAL A 290 50.87 -33.91 -29.26
N ALA A 291 51.63 -32.83 -29.32
CA ALA A 291 51.75 -31.80 -30.36
C ALA A 291 52.09 -32.32 -31.78
N HIS A 292 51.71 -31.48 -32.76
CA HIS A 292 52.44 -31.04 -33.97
C HIS A 292 51.41 -30.25 -34.80
N GLY A 293 51.62 -28.96 -35.08
CA GLY A 293 52.58 -28.37 -35.99
C GLY A 293 51.95 -28.21 -37.38
N HIS A 294 51.41 -27.01 -37.69
CA HIS A 294 51.67 -26.17 -38.86
C HIS A 294 50.77 -24.93 -38.80
#